data_76ca1a6fbc83ac3a5aca2d400a494fa9
#
_entry.id   76ca1a6fbc83ac3a5aca2d400a494fa9
#
_cell.length_a   1.000
_cell.length_b   1.000
_cell.length_c   1.000
_cell.angle_alpha   90.00
_cell.angle_beta   90.00
_cell.angle_gamma   90.00
#
_symmetry.space_group_name_H-M   'P 1'
#
loop_
_entity.id
_entity.type
_entity.pdbx_description
1 polymer ?
#
loop_
_entity_poly.entity_id
_entity_poly.type
_entity_poly.pdbx_seq_one_letter_code
_entity_poly.pdbx_strand_id
1 'polypeptide(L)'
;MADISETFPIACALDEKKPERLYVMSGINGQGYGKFSISENYGETFIHKKIPVTVHGNLCGRGTGYRLVVDKKDENTLYFASQLDGLWKTTDRGDTWERLPLEENYMTCVWVSDDSKTIVAGTAGYTTRESDTLRGHSLYVSYDAGQTFEKLMQPENVMIHDSKMNGLVASRYDYDGTYLYVTMNVTGRWNYVVDLGYSCDSGDVIGGKVLRYYFSDGKIAGYDDITPDADGTLTAEFLNYGFGGISSCKTMPGLLVCSTLCREKESDEIVYLSKDY
;
A
#
# COMPACT_ATOMS: atom_id res chain seq x y z
N MET A 1 8.32 -31.91 0.81
CA MET A 1 7.68 -30.67 0.32
C MET A 1 6.79 -30.18 1.45
N ALA A 2 6.99 -28.95 1.94
CA ALA A 2 6.05 -28.43 2.94
C ALA A 2 4.67 -28.30 2.26
N ASP A 3 3.65 -28.83 2.91
CA ASP A 3 2.29 -28.67 2.45
C ASP A 3 1.92 -27.19 2.50
N ILE A 4 1.67 -26.59 1.34
CA ILE A 4 1.32 -25.18 1.18
C ILE A 4 -0.20 -24.99 1.02
N SER A 5 -0.99 -26.01 1.32
CA SER A 5 -2.46 -26.01 1.18
C SER A 5 -3.15 -25.05 2.16
N GLU A 6 -2.52 -24.75 3.30
CA GLU A 6 -3.11 -23.91 4.35
C GLU A 6 -2.70 -22.43 4.27
N THR A 7 -2.19 -21.96 3.14
CA THR A 7 -1.80 -20.55 2.99
C THR A 7 -2.96 -19.68 2.55
N PHE A 8 -3.02 -18.44 3.08
CA PHE A 8 -4.02 -17.45 2.73
C PHE A 8 -3.48 -16.51 1.64
N PRO A 9 -4.19 -16.31 0.52
CA PRO A 9 -3.80 -15.31 -0.47
C PRO A 9 -3.96 -13.90 0.11
N ILE A 10 -2.95 -13.06 -0.10
CA ILE A 10 -2.92 -11.70 0.44
C ILE A 10 -2.68 -10.62 -0.62
N ALA A 11 -2.11 -11.00 -1.74
CA ALA A 11 -1.89 -10.09 -2.86
C ALA A 11 -1.95 -10.87 -4.16
N CYS A 12 -2.46 -10.23 -5.19
CA CYS A 12 -2.43 -10.74 -6.54
C CYS A 12 -2.03 -9.62 -7.51
N ALA A 13 -1.44 -10.02 -8.63
CA ALA A 13 -1.12 -9.12 -9.72
C ALA A 13 -1.36 -9.82 -11.06
N LEU A 14 -1.80 -9.05 -12.03
CA LEU A 14 -1.93 -9.48 -13.42
C LEU A 14 -0.76 -8.91 -14.22
N ASP A 15 -0.31 -9.65 -15.20
CA ASP A 15 0.58 -9.15 -16.23
C ASP A 15 -0.24 -8.40 -17.29
N GLU A 16 -0.08 -7.07 -17.36
CA GLU A 16 -0.84 -6.26 -18.32
C GLU A 16 -0.59 -6.67 -19.79
N LYS A 17 0.58 -7.27 -20.09
CA LYS A 17 0.95 -7.74 -21.44
C LYS A 17 0.49 -9.17 -21.72
N LYS A 18 0.24 -9.95 -20.68
CA LYS A 18 -0.20 -11.33 -20.74
C LYS A 18 -1.35 -11.54 -19.76
N PRO A 19 -2.57 -11.13 -20.11
CA PRO A 19 -3.72 -11.13 -19.22
C PRO A 19 -4.11 -12.56 -18.74
N GLU A 20 -3.65 -13.59 -19.40
CA GLU A 20 -3.77 -15.00 -18.96
C GLU A 20 -2.87 -15.32 -17.76
N ARG A 21 -1.87 -14.47 -17.48
CA ARG A 21 -0.92 -14.68 -16.39
C ARG A 21 -1.35 -14.00 -15.12
N LEU A 22 -1.49 -14.77 -14.07
CA LEU A 22 -1.85 -14.32 -12.74
C LEU A 22 -0.78 -14.73 -11.73
N TYR A 23 -0.38 -13.79 -10.91
CA TYR A 23 0.52 -14.00 -9.79
C TYR A 23 -0.23 -13.86 -8.47
N VAL A 24 0.04 -14.76 -7.51
CA VAL A 24 -0.59 -14.73 -6.19
C VAL A 24 0.47 -14.93 -5.12
N MET A 25 0.50 -14.03 -4.17
CA MET A 25 1.30 -14.14 -2.96
C MET A 25 0.43 -14.62 -1.83
N SER A 26 0.86 -15.67 -1.14
CA SER A 26 0.12 -16.28 -0.03
C SER A 26 1.06 -16.61 1.12
N GLY A 27 0.53 -16.65 2.33
CA GLY A 27 1.33 -16.97 3.51
C GLY A 27 0.51 -17.51 4.65
N ILE A 28 1.24 -17.95 5.69
CA ILE A 28 0.70 -18.37 6.97
C ILE A 28 1.22 -17.40 8.03
N ASN A 29 0.34 -16.95 8.90
CA ASN A 29 0.70 -16.06 9.99
C ASN A 29 1.82 -16.66 10.85
N GLY A 30 2.88 -15.87 11.08
CA GLY A 30 4.00 -16.27 11.93
C GLY A 30 5.06 -17.18 11.27
N GLN A 31 4.93 -17.50 9.99
CA GLN A 31 5.95 -18.25 9.26
C GLN A 31 6.92 -17.31 8.53
N GLY A 32 8.22 -17.61 8.60
CA GLY A 32 9.28 -16.86 7.93
C GLY A 32 9.42 -17.22 6.44
N TYR A 33 8.34 -17.63 5.78
CA TYR A 33 8.33 -17.93 4.35
C TYR A 33 6.94 -17.71 3.76
N GLY A 34 6.90 -17.49 2.45
CA GLY A 34 5.66 -17.36 1.70
C GLY A 34 5.52 -18.42 0.62
N LYS A 35 4.35 -18.44 0.03
CA LYS A 35 4.03 -19.18 -1.19
C LYS A 35 3.79 -18.18 -2.30
N PHE A 36 4.56 -18.28 -3.36
CA PHE A 36 4.34 -17.54 -4.60
C PHE A 36 3.75 -18.50 -5.63
N SER A 37 2.66 -18.12 -6.26
CA SER A 37 1.92 -18.95 -7.19
C SER A 37 1.75 -18.24 -8.51
N ILE A 38 1.99 -18.95 -9.62
CA ILE A 38 1.90 -18.44 -10.98
C ILE A 38 0.88 -19.29 -11.75
N SER A 39 -0.09 -18.64 -12.38
CA SER A 39 -0.95 -19.21 -13.38
C SER A 39 -0.59 -18.61 -14.76
N GLU A 40 -0.59 -19.44 -15.79
CA GLU A 40 -0.40 -19.05 -17.19
C GLU A 40 -1.71 -19.24 -18.01
N ASN A 41 -2.83 -19.50 -17.34
CA ASN A 41 -4.10 -19.85 -17.96
C ASN A 41 -5.31 -19.31 -17.19
N TYR A 42 -5.31 -18.00 -16.92
CA TYR A 42 -6.42 -17.29 -16.26
C TYR A 42 -6.81 -17.84 -14.88
N GLY A 43 -5.87 -18.46 -14.16
CA GLY A 43 -6.12 -19.01 -12.83
C GLY A 43 -6.67 -20.43 -12.80
N GLU A 44 -6.78 -21.13 -13.93
CA GLU A 44 -7.26 -22.52 -13.96
C GLU A 44 -6.28 -23.48 -13.27
N THR A 45 -4.98 -23.25 -13.45
CA THR A 45 -3.93 -24.03 -12.76
C THR A 45 -2.82 -23.13 -12.27
N PHE A 46 -2.11 -23.58 -11.22
CA PHE A 46 -1.01 -22.82 -10.62
C PHE A 46 0.23 -23.68 -10.43
N ILE A 47 1.39 -23.07 -10.70
CA ILE A 47 2.69 -23.55 -10.25
C ILE A 47 2.99 -22.83 -8.93
N HIS A 48 3.40 -23.55 -7.91
CA HIS A 48 3.67 -23.02 -6.58
C HIS A 48 5.16 -23.06 -6.25
N LYS A 49 5.67 -21.96 -5.71
CA LYS A 49 7.05 -21.82 -5.24
C LYS A 49 7.04 -21.41 -3.77
N LYS A 50 7.88 -22.05 -2.96
CA LYS A 50 8.19 -21.58 -1.62
C LYS A 50 9.25 -20.50 -1.74
N ILE A 51 9.03 -19.36 -1.11
CA ILE A 51 9.94 -18.21 -1.17
C ILE A 51 10.43 -17.82 0.24
N PRO A 52 11.61 -17.22 0.37
CA PRO A 52 12.20 -16.84 1.66
C PRO A 52 11.65 -15.52 2.19
N VAL A 53 10.46 -15.12 1.77
CA VAL A 53 9.82 -13.87 2.16
C VAL A 53 8.72 -14.15 3.15
N THR A 54 8.71 -13.44 4.27
CA THR A 54 7.62 -13.51 5.24
C THR A 54 6.36 -12.90 4.65
N VAL A 55 5.33 -13.71 4.53
CA VAL A 55 4.03 -13.28 4.00
C VAL A 55 2.98 -13.40 5.09
N HIS A 56 2.44 -12.26 5.53
CA HIS A 56 1.49 -12.20 6.62
C HIS A 56 0.19 -11.53 6.16
N GLY A 57 -0.95 -12.17 6.41
CA GLY A 57 -2.26 -11.73 5.91
C GLY A 57 -3.16 -11.03 6.93
N ASN A 58 -2.78 -10.95 8.19
CA ASN A 58 -3.71 -10.60 9.27
C ASN A 58 -3.20 -9.51 10.24
N LEU A 59 -2.28 -8.66 9.84
CA LEU A 59 -1.85 -7.51 10.64
C LEU A 59 -2.45 -6.20 10.11
N CYS A 60 -1.94 -5.09 10.63
CA CYS A 60 -2.39 -3.72 10.35
C CYS A 60 -2.54 -3.32 8.86
N GLY A 61 -2.14 -4.13 7.95
CA GLY A 61 -2.32 -3.89 6.53
C GLY A 61 -3.49 -4.60 5.86
N ARG A 62 -4.48 -5.11 6.58
CA ARG A 62 -5.66 -5.73 5.91
C ARG A 62 -6.37 -4.78 4.94
N GLY A 63 -6.42 -3.50 5.28
CA GLY A 63 -7.03 -2.46 4.46
C GLY A 63 -6.07 -1.84 3.44
N THR A 64 -4.79 -2.19 3.45
CA THR A 64 -3.81 -1.71 2.49
C THR A 64 -3.67 -2.69 1.34
N GLY A 65 -3.34 -2.21 0.16
CA GLY A 65 -3.30 -3.08 -0.99
C GLY A 65 -2.26 -2.67 -2.01
N TYR A 66 -2.25 -3.33 -3.17
CA TYR A 66 -1.24 -3.23 -4.21
C TYR A 66 0.17 -3.51 -3.68
N ARG A 67 0.30 -4.69 -3.06
CA ARG A 67 1.56 -5.16 -2.49
C ARG A 67 2.40 -5.97 -3.46
N LEU A 68 1.79 -6.52 -4.49
CA LEU A 68 2.45 -7.30 -5.53
C LEU A 68 2.26 -6.57 -6.87
N VAL A 69 3.37 -6.27 -7.53
CA VAL A 69 3.39 -5.51 -8.78
C VAL A 69 4.30 -6.21 -9.78
N VAL A 70 3.82 -6.34 -11.01
CA VAL A 70 4.62 -6.79 -12.16
C VAL A 70 5.26 -5.56 -12.79
N ASP A 71 6.55 -5.63 -13.09
CA ASP A 71 7.26 -4.58 -13.81
C ASP A 71 6.72 -4.46 -15.24
N LYS A 72 6.44 -3.24 -15.69
CA LYS A 72 5.84 -3.03 -17.00
C LYS A 72 6.80 -3.19 -18.17
N LYS A 73 8.11 -3.12 -17.94
CA LYS A 73 9.13 -3.36 -18.97
C LYS A 73 9.55 -4.81 -19.04
N ASP A 74 9.72 -5.44 -17.88
CA ASP A 74 10.22 -6.80 -17.76
C ASP A 74 9.24 -7.69 -17.01
N GLU A 75 8.52 -8.52 -17.70
CA GLU A 75 7.54 -9.48 -17.16
C GLU A 75 8.13 -10.52 -16.20
N ASN A 76 9.47 -10.64 -16.14
CA ASN A 76 10.13 -11.52 -15.19
C ASN A 76 10.39 -10.83 -13.86
N THR A 77 10.29 -9.50 -13.84
CA THR A 77 10.54 -8.69 -12.66
C THR A 77 9.23 -8.39 -11.93
N LEU A 78 9.19 -8.71 -10.64
CA LEU A 78 8.09 -8.38 -9.74
C LEU A 78 8.64 -7.76 -8.45
N TYR A 79 7.79 -6.96 -7.83
CA TYR A 79 8.05 -6.34 -6.53
C TYR A 79 6.98 -6.78 -5.55
N PHE A 80 7.39 -7.06 -4.32
CA PHE A 80 6.48 -7.43 -3.24
C PHE A 80 6.76 -6.64 -1.97
N ALA A 81 5.75 -5.90 -1.51
CA ALA A 81 5.73 -5.16 -0.25
C ALA A 81 5.27 -6.09 0.87
N SER A 82 6.22 -6.70 1.59
CA SER A 82 5.90 -7.56 2.72
C SER A 82 5.47 -6.73 3.93
N GLN A 83 4.44 -7.17 4.60
CA GLN A 83 3.93 -6.49 5.79
C GLN A 83 4.85 -6.60 7.01
N LEU A 84 5.78 -7.53 7.02
CA LEU A 84 6.70 -7.79 8.14
C LEU A 84 8.17 -7.86 7.75
N ASP A 85 8.48 -7.85 6.45
CA ASP A 85 9.79 -8.27 5.97
C ASP A 85 10.38 -7.32 4.91
N GLY A 86 9.84 -6.10 4.80
CA GLY A 86 10.34 -5.09 3.90
C GLY A 86 9.92 -5.26 2.44
N LEU A 87 10.65 -4.59 1.55
CA LEU A 87 10.38 -4.58 0.11
C LEU A 87 11.29 -5.57 -0.61
N TRP A 88 10.69 -6.44 -1.40
CA TRP A 88 11.36 -7.53 -2.11
C TRP A 88 11.19 -7.42 -3.61
N LYS A 89 12.18 -7.92 -4.34
CA LYS A 89 12.23 -7.95 -5.81
C LYS A 89 12.64 -9.33 -6.29
N THR A 90 12.07 -9.76 -7.39
CA THR A 90 12.54 -10.87 -8.21
C THR A 90 12.77 -10.39 -9.64
N THR A 91 13.71 -10.98 -10.35
CA THR A 91 13.99 -10.72 -11.79
C THR A 91 13.89 -11.99 -12.63
N ASP A 92 13.42 -13.09 -12.03
CA ASP A 92 13.33 -14.42 -12.63
C ASP A 92 11.98 -15.10 -12.36
N ARG A 93 10.90 -14.29 -12.28
CA ARG A 93 9.55 -14.76 -12.00
C ARG A 93 9.42 -15.56 -10.70
N GLY A 94 10.13 -15.11 -9.67
CA GLY A 94 10.03 -15.63 -8.32
C GLY A 94 10.83 -16.91 -8.08
N ASP A 95 11.81 -17.27 -8.92
CA ASP A 95 12.76 -18.33 -8.62
C ASP A 95 13.70 -17.88 -7.51
N THR A 96 14.16 -16.64 -7.59
CA THR A 96 14.93 -15.98 -6.52
C THR A 96 14.30 -14.66 -6.12
N TRP A 97 14.50 -14.27 -4.86
CA TRP A 97 14.02 -13.02 -4.31
C TRP A 97 15.14 -12.33 -3.53
N GLU A 98 15.31 -11.03 -3.76
CA GLU A 98 16.23 -10.17 -3.02
C GLU A 98 15.46 -9.10 -2.26
N ARG A 99 15.89 -8.77 -1.06
CA ARG A 99 15.36 -7.66 -0.29
C ARG A 99 16.01 -6.37 -0.75
N LEU A 100 15.21 -5.38 -1.11
CA LEU A 100 15.71 -4.06 -1.47
C LEU A 100 16.21 -3.30 -0.23
N PRO A 101 17.15 -2.34 -0.38
CA PRO A 101 17.82 -1.66 0.73
C PRO A 101 16.98 -0.55 1.35
N LEU A 102 15.71 -0.85 1.64
CA LEU A 102 14.83 -0.03 2.43
C LEU A 102 14.80 -0.59 3.86
N GLU A 103 15.22 0.21 4.84
CA GLU A 103 15.38 -0.24 6.23
C GLU A 103 14.06 -0.59 6.93
N GLU A 104 12.92 -0.16 6.39
CA GLU A 104 11.60 -0.40 6.94
C GLU A 104 11.12 -1.83 6.67
N ASN A 105 10.51 -2.46 7.68
CA ASN A 105 9.99 -3.82 7.57
C ASN A 105 8.49 -3.87 7.25
N TYR A 106 7.73 -2.88 7.70
CA TYR A 106 6.26 -2.91 7.64
C TYR A 106 5.75 -2.20 6.40
N MET A 107 5.68 -2.92 5.29
CA MET A 107 5.25 -2.34 4.02
C MET A 107 3.73 -2.41 3.85
N THR A 108 3.15 -1.40 3.22
CA THR A 108 1.71 -1.33 2.94
C THR A 108 1.37 -1.43 1.46
N CYS A 109 2.17 -0.84 0.61
CA CYS A 109 1.99 -0.87 -0.84
C CYS A 109 3.31 -0.61 -1.57
N VAL A 110 3.35 -0.91 -2.85
CA VAL A 110 4.44 -0.57 -3.76
C VAL A 110 3.88 -0.20 -5.13
N TRP A 111 4.38 0.87 -5.71
CA TRP A 111 4.14 1.29 -7.09
C TRP A 111 5.46 1.38 -7.85
N VAL A 112 5.41 1.03 -9.13
CA VAL A 112 6.56 1.09 -10.04
C VAL A 112 6.16 1.84 -11.31
N SER A 113 6.98 2.80 -11.70
CA SER A 113 6.75 3.59 -12.92
C SER A 113 6.84 2.76 -14.19
N ASP A 114 6.24 3.26 -15.26
CA ASP A 114 6.23 2.58 -16.55
C ASP A 114 7.65 2.42 -17.15
N ASP A 115 8.60 3.23 -16.70
CA ASP A 115 10.00 3.13 -17.11
C ASP A 115 10.85 2.26 -16.17
N SER A 116 10.26 1.67 -15.14
CA SER A 116 10.88 0.79 -14.13
C SER A 116 11.95 1.47 -13.26
N LYS A 117 12.09 2.79 -13.33
CA LYS A 117 13.11 3.53 -12.58
C LYS A 117 12.62 4.05 -11.25
N THR A 118 11.39 4.56 -11.25
CA THR A 118 10.80 5.13 -10.03
C THR A 118 9.99 4.07 -9.30
N ILE A 119 10.30 3.87 -8.03
CA ILE A 119 9.55 2.98 -7.14
C ILE A 119 9.05 3.84 -5.98
N VAL A 120 7.75 3.78 -5.69
CA VAL A 120 7.18 4.39 -4.49
C VAL A 120 6.67 3.29 -3.58
N ALA A 121 7.07 3.33 -2.32
CA ALA A 121 6.72 2.34 -1.32
C ALA A 121 6.14 2.99 -0.07
N GLY A 122 5.01 2.48 0.40
CA GLY A 122 4.37 2.93 1.63
C GLY A 122 4.73 2.03 2.80
N THR A 123 4.86 2.62 3.99
CA THR A 123 5.16 1.91 5.22
C THR A 123 4.14 2.20 6.31
N ALA A 124 3.86 1.20 7.15
CA ALA A 124 3.08 1.36 8.37
C ALA A 124 4.01 1.59 9.55
N GLY A 125 3.56 2.38 10.51
CA GLY A 125 4.27 2.51 11.77
C GLY A 125 4.06 1.32 12.68
N TYR A 126 5.04 1.08 13.50
CA TYR A 126 4.99 0.13 14.59
C TYR A 126 5.51 0.78 15.87
N THR A 127 4.66 0.89 16.88
CA THR A 127 5.11 1.19 18.25
C THR A 127 5.13 -0.11 19.04
N THR A 128 6.27 -0.48 19.56
CA THR A 128 6.32 -1.48 20.62
C THR A 128 5.96 -0.82 21.94
N ARG A 129 5.44 -1.58 22.92
CA ARG A 129 5.22 -1.09 24.28
C ARG A 129 6.50 -0.55 24.95
N GLU A 130 7.66 -0.82 24.37
CA GLU A 130 8.98 -0.55 24.91
C GLU A 130 9.70 0.63 24.24
N SER A 131 9.16 1.19 23.14
CA SER A 131 9.80 2.33 22.49
C SER A 131 8.78 3.38 22.07
N ASP A 132 9.00 4.60 22.56
CA ASP A 132 8.25 5.78 22.16
C ASP A 132 8.61 6.27 20.74
N THR A 133 9.44 5.52 20.02
CA THR A 133 9.91 5.91 18.70
C THR A 133 8.99 5.34 17.63
N LEU A 134 8.26 6.19 16.95
CA LEU A 134 7.51 5.84 15.76
C LEU A 134 8.44 5.61 14.60
N ARG A 135 8.45 4.38 14.15
CA ARG A 135 9.05 4.01 12.85
C ARG A 135 7.94 3.79 11.84
N GLY A 136 8.21 4.09 10.59
CA GLY A 136 7.25 3.95 9.51
C GLY A 136 6.34 5.16 9.35
N HIS A 137 5.10 4.94 8.90
CA HIS A 137 4.16 5.98 8.51
C HIS A 137 4.75 6.98 7.51
N SER A 138 5.47 6.44 6.54
CA SER A 138 6.17 7.23 5.54
C SER A 138 5.99 6.62 4.15
N LEU A 139 6.03 7.49 3.16
CA LEU A 139 6.29 7.10 1.78
C LEU A 139 7.79 7.20 1.52
N TYR A 140 8.29 6.28 0.77
CA TYR A 140 9.67 6.28 0.26
C TYR A 140 9.68 6.23 -1.24
N VAL A 141 10.68 6.84 -1.86
CA VAL A 141 10.86 6.84 -3.30
C VAL A 141 12.28 6.44 -3.66
N SER A 142 12.40 5.63 -4.70
CA SER A 142 13.63 5.35 -5.41
C SER A 142 13.50 5.89 -6.84
N TYR A 143 14.57 6.41 -7.40
CA TYR A 143 14.66 6.85 -8.80
C TYR A 143 15.71 6.04 -9.60
N ASP A 144 16.24 4.99 -8.99
CA ASP A 144 17.33 4.15 -9.51
C ASP A 144 16.98 2.65 -9.49
N ALA A 145 15.69 2.34 -9.74
CA ALA A 145 15.16 0.98 -9.77
C ALA A 145 15.34 0.18 -8.46
N GLY A 146 15.35 0.91 -7.33
CA GLY A 146 15.40 0.32 -6.00
C GLY A 146 16.81 0.16 -5.41
N GLN A 147 17.84 0.79 -6.00
CA GLN A 147 19.18 0.74 -5.45
C GLN A 147 19.33 1.64 -4.21
N THR A 148 18.65 2.79 -4.21
CA THR A 148 18.57 3.69 -3.06
C THR A 148 17.16 4.18 -2.84
N PHE A 149 16.84 4.53 -1.58
CA PHE A 149 15.54 5.08 -1.20
C PHE A 149 15.71 6.34 -0.37
N GLU A 150 14.84 7.32 -0.60
CA GLU A 150 14.70 8.51 0.21
C GLU A 150 13.25 8.70 0.65
N LYS A 151 13.01 9.44 1.71
CA LYS A 151 11.64 9.76 2.13
C LYS A 151 10.97 10.65 1.10
N LEU A 152 9.77 10.24 0.68
CA LEU A 152 8.91 11.06 -0.15
C LEU A 152 8.14 12.04 0.73
N MET A 153 7.97 13.28 0.24
CA MET A 153 7.15 14.28 0.90
C MET A 153 5.71 13.81 1.04
N GLN A 154 5.13 14.06 2.19
CA GLN A 154 3.73 13.75 2.51
C GLN A 154 3.25 14.69 3.64
N PRO A 155 1.94 14.75 3.93
CA PRO A 155 1.45 15.44 5.12
C PRO A 155 2.12 14.92 6.40
N GLU A 156 2.38 15.81 7.34
CA GLU A 156 2.99 15.43 8.61
C GLU A 156 2.08 14.51 9.43
N ASN A 157 2.69 13.54 10.09
CA ASN A 157 2.02 12.74 11.10
C ASN A 157 1.84 13.56 12.37
N VAL A 158 0.69 13.46 13.02
CA VAL A 158 0.39 14.21 14.24
C VAL A 158 0.41 13.28 15.45
N MET A 159 1.06 13.75 16.51
CA MET A 159 1.03 13.09 17.82
C MET A 159 -0.35 13.28 18.45
N ILE A 160 -0.96 12.20 18.86
CA ILE A 160 -2.19 12.22 19.64
C ILE A 160 -1.92 11.56 20.98
N HIS A 161 -2.20 12.30 22.06
CA HIS A 161 -2.06 11.87 23.45
C HIS A 161 -0.72 11.19 23.82
N ASP A 162 -0.01 11.80 24.74
CA ASP A 162 1.09 11.24 25.56
C ASP A 162 1.84 10.07 24.91
N SER A 163 2.53 10.31 23.79
CA SER A 163 3.34 9.32 23.07
C SER A 163 2.64 8.43 22.00
N LYS A 164 1.42 8.72 21.59
CA LYS A 164 0.77 7.97 20.51
C LYS A 164 0.63 8.81 19.26
N MET A 165 1.15 8.32 18.14
CA MET A 165 1.01 9.00 16.85
C MET A 165 -0.12 8.38 16.03
N ASN A 166 -0.96 9.21 15.46
CA ASN A 166 -1.74 8.84 14.30
C ASN A 166 -0.88 9.06 13.06
N GLY A 167 -0.51 7.99 12.44
CA GLY A 167 0.24 8.03 11.21
C GLY A 167 -0.64 7.83 10.00
N LEU A 168 -0.37 8.61 8.97
CA LEU A 168 -0.94 8.38 7.66
C LEU A 168 -0.21 7.20 7.00
N VAL A 169 -0.98 6.24 6.55
CA VAL A 169 -0.49 5.04 5.89
C VAL A 169 -1.02 4.97 4.49
N ALA A 170 -0.15 4.93 3.50
CA ALA A 170 -0.55 4.73 2.11
C ALA A 170 -1.29 3.38 1.97
N SER A 171 -2.49 3.45 1.43
CA SER A 171 -3.39 2.31 1.28
C SER A 171 -3.43 1.78 -0.14
N ARG A 172 -3.68 2.66 -1.09
CA ARG A 172 -3.76 2.36 -2.51
C ARG A 172 -3.09 3.46 -3.30
N TYR A 173 -2.74 3.15 -4.53
CA TYR A 173 -2.29 4.12 -5.51
C TYR A 173 -2.88 3.78 -6.87
N ASP A 174 -2.92 4.78 -7.74
CA ASP A 174 -3.15 4.61 -9.15
C ASP A 174 -2.41 5.70 -9.95
N TYR A 175 -2.13 5.41 -11.21
CA TYR A 175 -1.38 6.31 -12.08
C TYR A 175 -2.08 6.46 -13.43
N ASP A 176 -2.46 7.69 -13.77
CA ASP A 176 -3.21 7.99 -14.99
C ASP A 176 -2.32 8.29 -16.23
N GLY A 177 -1.03 8.21 -16.07
CA GLY A 177 -0.04 8.58 -17.12
C GLY A 177 0.61 9.95 -16.87
N THR A 178 0.05 10.75 -15.98
CA THR A 178 0.53 12.10 -15.64
C THR A 178 0.76 12.24 -14.13
N TYR A 179 -0.20 11.81 -13.33
CA TYR A 179 -0.20 11.94 -11.87
C TYR A 179 -0.22 10.58 -11.18
N LEU A 180 0.51 10.48 -10.09
CA LEU A 180 0.40 9.37 -9.15
C LEU A 180 -0.54 9.76 -8.01
N TYR A 181 -1.66 9.08 -7.91
CA TYR A 181 -2.63 9.25 -6.84
C TYR A 181 -2.36 8.25 -5.73
N VAL A 182 -2.43 8.71 -4.49
CA VAL A 182 -2.23 7.88 -3.31
C VAL A 182 -3.35 8.14 -2.31
N THR A 183 -4.06 7.09 -1.92
CA THR A 183 -4.98 7.17 -0.79
C THR A 183 -4.25 6.82 0.50
N MET A 184 -4.59 7.53 1.58
CA MET A 184 -4.01 7.31 2.89
C MET A 184 -5.10 7.03 3.92
N ASN A 185 -4.82 6.06 4.75
CA ASN A 185 -5.63 5.70 5.92
C ASN A 185 -4.97 6.24 7.18
N VAL A 186 -5.75 6.37 8.23
CA VAL A 186 -5.25 6.64 9.57
C VAL A 186 -5.09 5.33 10.32
N THR A 187 -3.88 5.01 10.77
CA THR A 187 -3.58 3.73 11.41
C THR A 187 -3.90 3.67 12.89
N GLY A 188 -4.01 4.81 13.56
CA GLY A 188 -4.12 4.85 15.03
C GLY A 188 -5.34 4.15 15.59
N ARG A 189 -6.43 4.04 14.85
CA ARG A 189 -7.70 3.55 15.38
C ARG A 189 -7.97 2.07 15.14
N TRP A 190 -7.36 1.45 14.14
CA TRP A 190 -7.85 0.13 13.71
C TRP A 190 -6.94 -1.06 13.95
N ASN A 191 -5.65 -0.92 13.86
CA ASN A 191 -4.76 -2.07 13.87
C ASN A 191 -3.89 -2.19 15.11
N TYR A 192 -3.78 -1.10 15.86
CA TYR A 192 -2.97 -1.06 17.08
C TYR A 192 -3.80 -0.78 18.31
N VAL A 193 -4.83 0.04 18.17
CA VAL A 193 -5.67 0.48 19.28
C VAL A 193 -6.54 -0.66 19.77
N VAL A 194 -7.06 -1.50 18.87
CA VAL A 194 -7.87 -2.66 19.25
C VAL A 194 -7.02 -3.71 19.97
N ASP A 195 -5.80 -3.97 19.47
CA ASP A 195 -4.89 -4.93 20.10
C ASP A 195 -4.27 -4.40 21.40
N LEU A 196 -4.21 -3.09 21.60
CA LEU A 196 -3.66 -2.43 22.77
C LEU A 196 -4.70 -1.83 23.72
N GLY A 197 -6.01 -1.90 23.39
CA GLY A 197 -7.10 -1.45 24.25
C GLY A 197 -7.19 0.08 24.40
N TYR A 198 -6.82 0.85 23.41
CA TYR A 198 -6.91 2.31 23.45
C TYR A 198 -8.11 2.81 22.62
N SER A 199 -8.92 3.68 23.19
CA SER A 199 -9.93 4.47 22.47
C SER A 199 -9.34 5.83 22.05
N CYS A 200 -9.57 6.24 20.81
CA CYS A 200 -9.26 7.59 20.35
C CYS A 200 -10.51 8.46 20.50
N ASP A 201 -10.67 9.10 21.64
CA ASP A 201 -11.81 9.98 21.91
C ASP A 201 -11.49 11.48 21.69
N SER A 202 -10.39 11.82 21.05
CA SER A 202 -9.99 13.22 20.90
C SER A 202 -10.25 13.74 19.48
N GLY A 203 -10.79 14.96 19.42
CA GLY A 203 -11.13 15.68 18.20
C GLY A 203 -9.95 16.15 17.32
N ASP A 204 -8.71 15.76 17.64
CA ASP A 204 -7.50 16.18 16.92
C ASP A 204 -6.96 15.12 15.98
N VAL A 205 -7.83 14.31 15.39
CA VAL A 205 -7.43 13.23 14.49
C VAL A 205 -7.22 13.79 13.09
N ILE A 206 -6.04 13.59 12.51
CA ILE A 206 -5.84 13.80 11.07
C ILE A 206 -6.70 12.77 10.35
N GLY A 207 -7.60 13.23 9.52
CA GLY A 207 -8.37 12.38 8.61
C GLY A 207 -7.48 11.72 7.55
N GLY A 208 -7.97 10.67 6.94
CA GLY A 208 -7.34 10.09 5.76
C GLY A 208 -7.21 11.12 4.64
N LYS A 209 -6.31 10.84 3.70
CA LYS A 209 -5.96 11.75 2.62
C LYS A 209 -6.07 11.09 1.26
N VAL A 210 -6.33 11.90 0.25
CA VAL A 210 -6.13 11.58 -1.16
C VAL A 210 -5.12 12.57 -1.70
N LEU A 211 -3.95 12.08 -2.07
CA LEU A 211 -2.85 12.90 -2.56
C LEU A 211 -2.65 12.68 -4.06
N ARG A 212 -2.37 13.76 -4.78
CA ARG A 212 -2.01 13.76 -6.19
C ARG A 212 -0.56 14.22 -6.33
N TYR A 213 0.35 13.31 -6.61
CA TYR A 213 1.76 13.62 -6.86
C TYR A 213 1.96 13.99 -8.33
N TYR A 214 2.73 15.04 -8.57
CA TYR A 214 3.11 15.50 -9.92
C TYR A 214 4.61 15.35 -10.14
N PHE A 215 4.99 15.19 -11.41
CA PHE A 215 6.35 14.92 -11.82
C PHE A 215 6.97 16.11 -12.54
N SER A 216 8.26 16.33 -12.34
CA SER A 216 9.12 17.21 -13.11
C SER A 216 10.47 16.54 -13.32
N ASP A 217 10.99 16.58 -14.54
CA ASP A 217 12.28 15.98 -14.90
C ASP A 217 12.42 14.50 -14.47
N GLY A 218 11.33 13.75 -14.56
CA GLY A 218 11.28 12.33 -14.22
C GLY A 218 11.28 12.03 -12.72
N LYS A 219 11.16 13.05 -11.87
CA LYS A 219 11.07 12.91 -10.41
C LYS A 219 9.75 13.47 -9.89
N ILE A 220 9.32 12.97 -8.75
CA ILE A 220 8.19 13.57 -8.02
C ILE A 220 8.64 14.93 -7.50
N ALA A 221 7.94 15.99 -7.93
CA ALA A 221 8.27 17.36 -7.61
C ALA A 221 7.43 17.93 -6.45
N GLY A 222 6.27 17.33 -6.19
CA GLY A 222 5.38 17.75 -5.12
C GLY A 222 4.08 16.98 -5.13
N TYR A 223 3.16 17.38 -4.26
CA TYR A 223 1.81 16.84 -4.23
C TYR A 223 0.78 17.93 -3.94
N ASP A 224 -0.45 17.67 -4.37
CA ASP A 224 -1.64 18.39 -3.95
C ASP A 224 -2.47 17.48 -3.03
N ASP A 225 -3.04 18.04 -1.98
CA ASP A 225 -4.08 17.39 -1.18
C ASP A 225 -5.42 17.59 -1.90
N ILE A 226 -5.92 16.54 -2.52
CA ILE A 226 -7.19 16.52 -3.24
C ILE A 226 -8.25 15.73 -2.48
N THR A 227 -8.08 15.60 -1.16
CA THR A 227 -9.04 14.92 -0.30
C THR A 227 -10.42 15.52 -0.52
N PRO A 228 -11.44 14.74 -0.87
CA PRO A 228 -12.77 15.25 -1.03
C PRO A 228 -13.24 15.92 0.27
N ASP A 229 -13.41 17.21 0.24
CA ASP A 229 -14.08 17.97 1.27
C ASP A 229 -15.50 18.22 0.78
N ALA A 230 -16.29 17.16 0.82
CA ALA A 230 -17.65 17.27 0.38
C ALA A 230 -18.42 18.16 1.36
N ASP A 231 -18.47 19.44 1.05
CA ASP A 231 -19.40 20.47 1.58
C ASP A 231 -19.47 20.58 3.12
N GLY A 232 -18.42 20.18 3.85
CA GLY A 232 -18.37 20.23 5.31
C GLY A 232 -19.32 19.23 5.99
N THR A 233 -19.91 18.30 5.22
CA THR A 233 -20.79 17.26 5.78
C THR A 233 -20.04 16.00 6.21
N LEU A 234 -18.79 15.84 5.79
CA LEU A 234 -17.92 14.80 6.33
C LEU A 234 -17.56 15.17 7.77
N THR A 235 -18.24 14.53 8.69
CA THR A 235 -17.91 14.67 10.11
C THR A 235 -16.49 14.17 10.35
N ALA A 236 -15.84 14.67 11.41
CA ALA A 236 -14.52 14.21 11.82
C ALA A 236 -14.44 12.66 11.94
N GLU A 237 -15.56 11.97 12.18
CA GLU A 237 -15.66 10.52 12.19
C GLU A 237 -15.36 9.89 10.83
N PHE A 238 -15.82 10.44 9.72
CA PHE A 238 -15.54 9.92 8.37
C PHE A 238 -14.08 10.11 7.95
N LEU A 239 -13.54 11.28 8.23
CA LEU A 239 -12.15 11.59 7.94
C LEU A 239 -11.18 10.73 8.77
N ASN A 240 -11.65 10.16 9.88
CA ASN A 240 -10.82 9.37 10.79
C ASN A 240 -10.37 8.02 10.24
N TYR A 241 -11.10 7.42 9.27
CA TYR A 241 -10.77 6.10 8.75
C TYR A 241 -9.93 6.15 7.48
N GLY A 242 -10.07 7.20 6.68
CA GLY A 242 -9.34 7.40 5.46
C GLY A 242 -10.00 6.80 4.22
N PHE A 243 -9.20 6.59 3.20
CA PHE A 243 -9.65 6.16 1.88
C PHE A 243 -9.05 4.80 1.53
N GLY A 244 -9.91 3.84 1.18
CA GLY A 244 -9.52 2.46 0.92
C GLY A 244 -9.31 2.12 -0.54
N GLY A 245 -10.01 2.79 -1.45
CA GLY A 245 -9.99 2.53 -2.88
C GLY A 245 -9.66 3.77 -3.70
N ILE A 246 -8.97 3.59 -4.81
CA ILE A 246 -8.73 4.64 -5.80
C ILE A 246 -8.59 4.01 -7.18
N SER A 247 -9.16 4.66 -8.18
CA SER A 247 -8.96 4.30 -9.57
C SER A 247 -9.05 5.55 -10.45
N SER A 248 -8.12 5.68 -11.36
CA SER A 248 -8.05 6.74 -12.36
C SER A 248 -8.30 6.20 -13.77
N CYS A 249 -8.47 7.08 -14.74
CA CYS A 249 -8.71 6.69 -16.12
C CYS A 249 -7.64 7.27 -17.06
N LYS A 250 -6.75 6.40 -17.57
CA LYS A 250 -5.67 6.82 -18.49
C LYS A 250 -6.15 7.48 -19.77
N THR A 251 -7.34 7.10 -20.27
CA THR A 251 -7.92 7.67 -21.49
C THR A 251 -8.75 8.92 -21.25
N MET A 252 -9.04 9.20 -19.99
CA MET A 252 -9.75 10.41 -19.54
C MET A 252 -9.02 10.95 -18.30
N PRO A 253 -7.87 11.60 -18.49
CA PRO A 253 -7.13 12.20 -17.40
C PRO A 253 -8.03 13.12 -16.57
N GLY A 254 -7.89 13.12 -15.24
CA GLY A 254 -8.78 13.84 -14.33
C GLY A 254 -10.04 13.10 -13.89
N LEU A 255 -10.41 12.02 -14.57
CA LEU A 255 -11.46 11.15 -14.06
C LEU A 255 -10.90 10.24 -12.98
N LEU A 256 -11.32 10.47 -11.76
CA LEU A 256 -10.85 9.77 -10.57
C LEU A 256 -12.03 9.30 -9.73
N VAL A 257 -11.97 8.06 -9.27
CA VAL A 257 -12.91 7.50 -8.31
C VAL A 257 -12.15 7.10 -7.06
N CYS A 258 -12.61 7.50 -5.89
CA CYS A 258 -12.11 6.99 -4.62
C CYS A 258 -13.24 6.63 -3.67
N SER A 259 -12.98 5.72 -2.73
CA SER A 259 -13.94 5.30 -1.72
C SER A 259 -13.40 5.52 -0.33
N THR A 260 -14.27 5.90 0.60
CA THR A 260 -13.93 5.92 2.02
C THR A 260 -13.77 4.51 2.57
N LEU A 261 -13.00 4.39 3.64
CA LEU A 261 -12.89 3.18 4.44
C LEU A 261 -13.60 3.44 5.77
N CYS A 262 -14.88 3.12 5.86
CA CYS A 262 -15.65 3.20 7.11
C CYS A 262 -16.09 1.80 7.55
N ARG A 263 -16.07 1.53 8.86
CA ARG A 263 -16.43 0.22 9.39
C ARG A 263 -17.51 0.22 10.47
N GLU A 264 -17.84 1.36 11.04
CA GLU A 264 -18.76 1.40 12.17
C GLU A 264 -20.24 1.48 11.77
N LYS A 265 -20.51 2.01 10.58
CA LYS A 265 -21.88 2.06 10.04
C LYS A 265 -21.84 1.78 8.56
N GLU A 266 -22.46 0.69 8.12
CA GLU A 266 -22.54 0.29 6.70
C GLU A 266 -23.18 1.37 5.81
N SER A 267 -23.90 2.32 6.39
CA SER A 267 -24.52 3.44 5.66
C SER A 267 -23.58 4.56 5.28
N ASP A 268 -22.34 4.53 5.74
CA ASP A 268 -21.43 5.68 5.70
C ASP A 268 -20.27 5.49 4.72
N GLU A 269 -20.27 4.40 3.93
CA GLU A 269 -19.32 4.22 2.84
C GLU A 269 -19.70 5.11 1.66
N ILE A 270 -18.80 6.02 1.29
CA ILE A 270 -19.01 6.99 0.22
C ILE A 270 -18.04 6.73 -0.91
N VAL A 271 -18.55 6.79 -2.13
CA VAL A 271 -17.75 6.77 -3.35
C VAL A 271 -17.78 8.18 -3.93
N TYR A 272 -16.61 8.76 -4.09
CA TYR A 272 -16.42 10.06 -4.73
C TYR A 272 -15.99 9.90 -6.18
N LEU A 273 -16.54 10.73 -7.03
CA LEU A 273 -16.18 10.86 -8.44
C LEU A 273 -15.73 12.28 -8.70
N SER A 274 -14.47 12.47 -9.08
CA SER A 274 -13.97 13.72 -9.63
C SER A 274 -13.90 13.62 -11.15
N LYS A 275 -14.28 14.69 -11.86
CA LYS A 275 -14.22 14.82 -13.32
C LYS A 275 -13.30 15.94 -13.78
N ASP A 276 -12.77 16.66 -12.84
CA ASP A 276 -11.92 17.84 -13.01
C ASP A 276 -10.72 17.75 -12.07
N TYR A 277 -9.60 18.24 -12.50
CA TYR A 277 -8.36 18.28 -11.77
C TYR A 277 -8.37 19.32 -10.64
#